data_85cac9355b8ef1a17367c1ab3b198453
#
_entry.id   85cac9355b8ef1a17367c1ab3b198453
#
_cell.length_a   1.000
_cell.length_b   1.000
_cell.length_c   1.000
_cell.angle_alpha   90.00
_cell.angle_beta   90.00
_cell.angle_gamma   90.00
#
_symmetry.space_group_name_H-M   'P 1'
#
loop_
_entity.id
_entity.type
_entity.pdbx_description
1 polymer ?
#
loop_
_entity_poly.entity_id
_entity_poly.type
_entity_poly.pdbx_seq_one_letter_code
_entity_poly.pdbx_strand_id
1 'polypeptide(L)'
;MHPLGISKCASLVQNAPLLSRSSGRLGRGLQRILSFGRRAALACMVTSALLSPCTLAADPPSKPAPAAAKKKKSPPKPTLDQLNRLIAEQKAIIEQQQALIAEQQAKIAEQETKLQAQDAALEEQKAKLAALEEQLAAMNRRLDEIQQELPQAAEQKALEDRLKRIESAAQKVPELPPTVVSAGDFPGSIRIPGTDAAIKLGGRIRTALVFTLGPLGSEERFLTNSIPVEPTDEAAGKGRRTTFSANTSRFNFEMRTPTGVGQVRTFIEADFFGTNGTEDRTNFRLRHAYAQFRGFLVGQTWSTFSDPAANHQDLDFEGINGENVIRQAQVRYTVQVKDNLSVAGALETPEVSITGGAGVNVVPDLVGRAIWSFKEIGHLQGAIVVRQVRAEPDPPLTGSEAAWGWGASLSGVVPFYYFDLTDRFIFQLNAGRGIARYVNDLNSLGGQDAVFDPATGYLHPLPVIGWYLDYEHQWKNWETTRVMKLRSSFIWSFVTVDNLSFQPGEAYHKTNRYSANLVFSPLDRIDIGVEYIYGTRQNFNGHKAGSDQVQAVGIFRF
;
A
#
# COMPACT_ATOMS: atom_id res chain seq x y z
N MET A 1 -26.48 -13.86 51.08
CA MET A 1 -25.18 -13.73 51.77
C MET A 1 -24.22 -12.99 50.87
N HIS A 2 -23.88 -11.82 51.32
CA HIS A 2 -22.85 -10.84 50.90
C HIS A 2 -22.73 -10.41 49.45
N PRO A 3 -22.93 -9.11 49.20
CA PRO A 3 -22.52 -8.39 48.01
C PRO A 3 -21.14 -7.71 48.28
N LEU A 4 -20.19 -7.93 47.41
CA LEU A 4 -18.93 -7.18 47.25
C LEU A 4 -18.63 -7.20 45.76
N GLY A 5 -18.47 -6.10 45.09
CA GLY A 5 -17.79 -4.89 45.11
C GLY A 5 -18.03 -4.08 43.87
N ILE A 6 -18.85 -3.06 43.98
CA ILE A 6 -18.87 -1.92 43.06
C ILE A 6 -18.26 -0.75 43.80
N SER A 7 -16.95 -0.74 43.93
CA SER A 7 -16.23 0.35 44.60
C SER A 7 -14.78 0.45 44.19
N LYS A 8 -14.48 0.42 42.88
CA LYS A 8 -13.14 0.72 42.36
C LYS A 8 -13.12 1.42 40.99
N CYS A 9 -14.21 2.03 40.56
CA CYS A 9 -14.18 2.86 39.32
C CYS A 9 -14.25 4.37 39.56
N ALA A 10 -14.31 4.83 40.85
CA ALA A 10 -14.44 6.25 41.14
C ALA A 10 -13.12 6.95 41.53
N SER A 11 -11.96 6.28 41.51
CA SER A 11 -10.68 6.84 41.93
C SER A 11 -9.64 7.11 40.82
N LEU A 12 -10.04 7.10 39.57
CA LEU A 12 -9.13 7.32 38.41
C LEU A 12 -9.38 8.65 37.68
N VAL A 13 -10.21 9.55 38.20
CA VAL A 13 -10.48 10.87 37.60
C VAL A 13 -9.88 12.04 38.41
N GLN A 14 -9.12 11.77 39.46
CA GLN A 14 -8.60 12.82 40.35
C GLN A 14 -7.07 12.99 40.38
N ASN A 15 -6.33 12.70 39.33
CA ASN A 15 -4.93 13.10 39.23
C ASN A 15 -4.50 13.34 37.78
N ALA A 16 -5.03 14.38 37.14
CA ALA A 16 -4.41 15.01 35.99
C ALA A 16 -3.76 16.32 36.44
N PRO A 17 -2.44 16.49 36.41
CA PRO A 17 -1.82 17.76 36.72
C PRO A 17 -2.09 18.76 35.61
N LEU A 18 -2.62 19.92 36.01
CA LEU A 18 -2.76 21.14 35.20
C LEU A 18 -1.46 21.47 34.47
N LEU A 19 -1.48 21.36 33.15
CA LEU A 19 -0.44 21.85 32.24
C LEU A 19 -0.54 23.40 32.16
N SER A 20 0.00 24.10 33.12
CA SER A 20 0.40 25.49 32.99
C SER A 20 1.92 25.52 32.75
N ARG A 21 2.34 25.99 31.57
CA ARG A 21 3.66 26.36 31.07
C ARG A 21 4.10 25.51 29.87
N SER A 22 3.71 25.93 28.66
CA SER A 22 4.55 25.71 27.49
C SER A 22 4.18 26.55 26.26
N SER A 23 3.97 27.87 26.43
CA SER A 23 3.90 28.80 25.29
C SER A 23 5.25 29.05 24.60
N GLY A 24 6.33 28.47 25.09
CA GLY A 24 7.70 28.66 24.55
C GLY A 24 8.24 27.57 23.60
N ARG A 25 7.51 26.49 23.36
CA ARG A 25 8.00 25.38 22.51
C ARG A 25 7.35 25.25 21.13
N LEU A 26 6.20 25.85 20.91
CA LEU A 26 5.55 25.81 19.57
C LEU A 26 6.30 26.65 18.52
N GLY A 27 6.87 27.79 18.90
CA GLY A 27 7.62 28.64 17.94
C GLY A 27 8.91 28.02 17.38
N ARG A 28 9.56 27.12 18.12
CA ARG A 28 10.78 26.44 17.66
C ARG A 28 10.50 25.17 16.83
N GLY A 29 9.32 24.59 16.98
CA GLY A 29 8.87 23.46 16.17
C GLY A 29 8.54 23.86 14.74
N LEU A 30 7.85 24.98 14.56
CA LEU A 30 7.48 25.50 13.23
C LEU A 30 8.70 25.95 12.43
N GLN A 31 9.71 26.58 13.06
CA GLN A 31 10.95 26.95 12.36
C GLN A 31 11.78 25.72 11.91
N ARG A 32 11.72 24.60 12.65
CA ARG A 32 12.38 23.35 12.22
C ARG A 32 11.64 22.65 11.09
N ILE A 33 10.32 22.71 11.05
CA ILE A 33 9.52 22.12 9.97
C ILE A 33 9.70 22.90 8.67
N LEU A 34 9.76 24.24 8.73
CA LEU A 34 10.02 25.08 7.56
C LEU A 34 11.46 24.94 7.02
N SER A 35 12.43 24.65 7.89
CA SER A 35 13.81 24.40 7.46
C SER A 35 14.00 23.01 6.85
N PHE A 36 13.19 22.02 7.26
CA PHE A 36 13.23 20.67 6.70
C PHE A 36 12.56 20.59 5.32
N GLY A 37 11.44 21.32 5.11
CA GLY A 37 10.78 21.42 3.80
C GLY A 37 11.66 22.06 2.72
N ARG A 38 12.46 23.08 3.07
CA ARG A 38 13.41 23.70 2.14
C ARG A 38 14.59 22.79 1.77
N ARG A 39 15.03 21.92 2.66
CA ARG A 39 16.10 20.95 2.38
C ARG A 39 15.63 19.75 1.56
N ALA A 40 14.37 19.33 1.72
CA ALA A 40 13.78 18.26 0.92
C ALA A 40 13.49 18.71 -0.52
N ALA A 41 13.08 19.97 -0.75
CA ALA A 41 12.90 20.53 -2.08
C ALA A 41 14.22 20.69 -2.84
N LEU A 42 15.31 21.02 -2.14
CA LEU A 42 16.65 21.10 -2.75
C LEU A 42 17.22 19.71 -3.09
N ALA A 43 16.90 18.69 -2.30
CA ALA A 43 17.32 17.31 -2.57
C ALA A 43 16.60 16.71 -3.81
N CYS A 44 15.33 17.05 -4.05
CA CYS A 44 14.61 16.62 -5.24
C CYS A 44 15.08 17.31 -6.53
N MET A 45 15.60 18.55 -6.47
CA MET A 45 16.15 19.22 -7.66
C MET A 45 17.55 18.72 -8.04
N VAL A 46 18.31 18.20 -7.09
CA VAL A 46 19.66 17.66 -7.37
C VAL A 46 19.59 16.23 -7.93
N THR A 47 18.55 15.46 -7.60
CA THR A 47 18.38 14.09 -8.14
C THR A 47 17.82 14.04 -9.55
N SER A 48 17.14 15.09 -10.04
CA SER A 48 16.65 15.14 -11.43
C SER A 48 17.75 15.49 -12.45
N ALA A 49 18.89 15.97 -12.02
CA ALA A 49 20.02 16.31 -12.90
C ALA A 49 21.02 15.16 -13.12
N LEU A 50 20.84 14.00 -12.46
CA LEU A 50 21.79 12.88 -12.49
C LEU A 50 21.26 11.61 -13.22
N LEU A 51 20.14 11.69 -13.93
CA LEU A 51 19.58 10.58 -14.71
C LEU A 51 19.54 10.90 -16.22
N SER A 52 20.72 11.19 -16.78
CA SER A 52 20.92 11.03 -18.24
C SER A 52 21.73 9.76 -18.47
N PRO A 53 21.32 8.90 -19.39
CA PRO A 53 22.01 7.65 -19.65
C PRO A 53 23.30 7.92 -20.40
N CYS A 54 24.43 7.73 -19.74
CA CYS A 54 25.73 7.67 -20.41
C CYS A 54 25.97 6.22 -20.84
N THR A 55 25.74 5.96 -22.12
CA THR A 55 26.36 4.84 -22.80
C THR A 55 27.85 5.06 -22.86
N LEU A 56 28.66 4.12 -22.38
CA LEU A 56 30.00 3.89 -22.94
C LEU A 56 30.65 2.65 -22.33
N ALA A 57 30.77 1.68 -23.20
CA ALA A 57 31.81 0.68 -23.09
C ALA A 57 33.05 1.23 -23.79
N ALA A 58 34.22 1.10 -23.19
CA ALA A 58 35.49 0.83 -23.85
C ALA A 58 36.59 0.61 -22.83
N ASP A 59 37.31 -0.48 -22.99
CA ASP A 59 38.48 -0.90 -22.24
C ASP A 59 39.67 0.08 -22.37
N PRO A 60 40.59 0.12 -21.39
CA PRO A 60 41.76 0.98 -21.45
C PRO A 60 42.86 0.36 -22.32
N PRO A 61 43.44 1.09 -23.25
CA PRO A 61 44.60 0.61 -23.99
C PRO A 61 45.90 0.76 -23.19
N SER A 62 46.73 -0.24 -23.37
CA SER A 62 48.10 -0.40 -22.90
C SER A 62 49.02 0.77 -23.29
N LYS A 63 49.96 1.11 -22.40
CA LYS A 63 51.06 2.10 -22.60
C LYS A 63 51.92 1.73 -23.82
N PRO A 64 52.20 2.69 -24.72
CA PRO A 64 53.34 2.59 -25.60
C PRO A 64 54.55 3.38 -25.07
N ALA A 65 55.74 2.88 -25.41
CA ALA A 65 57.05 3.42 -25.09
C ALA A 65 57.36 4.76 -25.80
N PRO A 66 58.38 5.51 -25.35
CA PRO A 66 58.59 6.89 -25.78
C PRO A 66 59.20 6.98 -27.18
N ALA A 67 58.51 7.66 -28.07
CA ALA A 67 59.06 8.04 -29.38
C ALA A 67 59.43 9.51 -29.42
N ALA A 68 60.56 9.74 -30.09
CA ALA A 68 61.33 10.96 -30.22
C ALA A 68 60.57 12.27 -30.48
N ALA A 69 61.05 13.33 -29.83
CA ALA A 69 60.63 14.71 -30.00
C ALA A 69 60.82 15.22 -31.43
N LYS A 70 59.71 15.42 -32.16
CA LYS A 70 59.71 16.30 -33.34
C LYS A 70 59.29 17.72 -32.89
N LYS A 71 60.20 18.70 -33.14
CA LYS A 71 59.97 20.12 -32.95
C LYS A 71 58.68 20.56 -33.64
N LYS A 72 57.64 20.92 -32.88
CA LYS A 72 56.49 21.65 -33.41
C LYS A 72 56.91 23.08 -33.73
N LYS A 73 56.72 23.46 -35.00
CA LYS A 73 56.80 24.86 -35.45
C LYS A 73 55.72 25.65 -34.69
N SER A 74 56.09 26.81 -34.15
CA SER A 74 55.15 27.77 -33.57
C SER A 74 54.08 28.14 -34.61
N PRO A 75 52.82 28.28 -34.21
CA PRO A 75 51.76 28.72 -35.12
C PRO A 75 52.05 30.12 -35.65
N PRO A 76 51.69 30.42 -36.90
CA PRO A 76 51.89 31.74 -37.46
C PRO A 76 51.14 32.77 -36.65
N LYS A 77 51.77 33.96 -36.46
CA LYS A 77 51.08 35.09 -35.78
C LYS A 77 49.83 35.48 -36.60
N PRO A 78 48.69 35.70 -35.94
CA PRO A 78 47.45 36.06 -36.61
C PRO A 78 47.66 37.37 -37.40
N THR A 79 47.09 37.41 -38.59
CA THR A 79 47.09 38.61 -39.41
C THR A 79 46.17 39.69 -38.78
N LEU A 80 46.43 40.97 -39.08
CA LEU A 80 45.63 42.07 -38.55
C LEU A 80 44.14 41.89 -38.79
N ASP A 81 43.75 41.32 -39.94
CA ASP A 81 42.35 41.02 -40.29
C ASP A 81 41.75 39.90 -39.44
N GLN A 82 42.52 38.89 -39.05
CA GLN A 82 42.07 37.84 -38.13
C GLN A 82 41.85 38.38 -36.72
N LEU A 83 42.71 39.30 -36.29
CA LEU A 83 42.58 39.98 -35.00
C LEU A 83 41.32 40.85 -34.96
N ASN A 84 41.08 41.61 -36.02
CA ASN A 84 39.89 42.45 -36.13
C ASN A 84 38.58 41.63 -36.15
N ARG A 85 38.57 40.46 -36.81
CA ARG A 85 37.41 39.55 -36.76
C ARG A 85 37.16 39.00 -35.36
N LEU A 86 38.19 38.56 -34.65
CA LEU A 86 38.11 38.10 -33.27
C LEU A 86 37.61 39.19 -32.31
N ILE A 87 38.03 40.43 -32.51
CA ILE A 87 37.55 41.58 -31.72
C ILE A 87 36.07 41.86 -32.02
N ALA A 88 35.65 41.74 -33.28
CA ALA A 88 34.24 41.92 -33.64
C ALA A 88 33.33 40.79 -33.04
N GLU A 89 33.79 39.53 -33.09
CA GLU A 89 33.11 38.42 -32.46
C GLU A 89 33.01 38.56 -30.94
N GLN A 90 34.12 38.99 -30.29
CA GLN A 90 34.09 39.23 -28.84
C GLN A 90 33.15 40.39 -28.45
N LYS A 91 33.09 41.46 -29.24
CA LYS A 91 32.14 42.55 -29.01
C LYS A 91 30.71 42.07 -29.11
N ALA A 92 30.35 41.26 -30.12
CA ALA A 92 29.00 40.69 -30.26
C ALA A 92 28.61 39.79 -29.08
N ILE A 93 29.58 39.00 -28.57
CA ILE A 93 29.33 38.14 -27.37
C ILE A 93 29.11 39.01 -26.12
N ILE A 94 29.87 40.10 -25.95
CA ILE A 94 29.72 41.02 -24.83
C ILE A 94 28.34 41.71 -24.89
N GLU A 95 27.90 42.16 -26.05
CA GLU A 95 26.56 42.76 -26.23
C GLU A 95 25.45 41.76 -25.91
N GLN A 96 25.61 40.52 -26.34
CA GLN A 96 24.67 39.44 -26.01
C GLN A 96 24.62 39.14 -24.50
N GLN A 97 25.79 39.11 -23.85
CA GLN A 97 25.85 38.92 -22.39
C GLN A 97 25.24 40.10 -21.62
N GLN A 98 25.46 41.32 -22.08
CA GLN A 98 24.84 42.51 -21.47
C GLN A 98 23.31 42.48 -21.59
N ALA A 99 22.77 42.08 -22.75
CA ALA A 99 21.33 41.91 -22.93
C ALA A 99 20.74 40.84 -21.99
N LEU A 100 21.45 39.71 -21.82
CA LEU A 100 21.04 38.65 -20.90
C LEU A 100 21.07 39.10 -19.42
N ILE A 101 22.09 39.88 -19.04
CA ILE A 101 22.18 40.45 -17.68
C ILE A 101 21.01 41.42 -17.43
N ALA A 102 20.68 42.27 -18.40
CA ALA A 102 19.56 43.19 -18.27
C ALA A 102 18.22 42.45 -18.12
N GLU A 103 18.02 41.35 -18.86
CA GLU A 103 16.83 40.50 -18.71
C GLU A 103 16.77 39.82 -17.32
N GLN A 104 17.91 39.34 -16.82
CA GLN A 104 17.95 38.74 -15.48
C GLN A 104 17.69 39.79 -14.38
N GLN A 105 18.21 40.99 -14.52
CA GLN A 105 17.94 42.08 -13.58
C GLN A 105 16.45 42.48 -13.55
N ALA A 106 15.79 42.51 -14.71
CA ALA A 106 14.36 42.76 -14.77
C ALA A 106 13.53 41.66 -14.07
N LYS A 107 13.92 40.39 -14.24
CA LYS A 107 13.28 39.27 -13.54
C LYS A 107 13.50 39.32 -12.01
N ILE A 108 14.67 39.74 -11.57
CA ILE A 108 14.94 39.91 -10.13
C ILE A 108 14.08 41.01 -9.55
N ALA A 109 13.96 42.15 -10.22
CA ALA A 109 13.10 43.26 -9.76
C ALA A 109 11.61 42.85 -9.69
N GLU A 110 11.14 42.04 -10.63
CA GLU A 110 9.77 41.48 -10.58
C GLU A 110 9.58 40.52 -9.39
N GLN A 111 10.59 39.68 -9.12
CA GLN A 111 10.55 38.77 -7.98
C GLN A 111 10.60 39.52 -6.62
N GLU A 112 11.38 40.57 -6.53
CA GLU A 112 11.43 41.43 -5.32
C GLU A 112 10.09 42.10 -5.05
N THR A 113 9.40 42.57 -6.10
CA THR A 113 8.06 43.16 -5.97
C THR A 113 7.03 42.13 -5.48
N LYS A 114 7.09 40.91 -6.00
CA LYS A 114 6.22 39.80 -5.54
C LYS A 114 6.52 39.40 -4.10
N LEU A 115 7.78 39.39 -3.70
CA LEU A 115 8.19 39.09 -2.33
C LEU A 115 7.66 40.14 -1.34
N GLN A 116 7.79 41.42 -1.69
CA GLN A 116 7.24 42.50 -0.86
C GLN A 116 5.71 42.40 -0.69
N ALA A 117 4.99 42.03 -1.74
CA ALA A 117 3.54 41.80 -1.66
C ALA A 117 3.19 40.59 -0.76
N GLN A 118 4.00 39.53 -0.79
CA GLN A 118 3.84 38.37 0.09
C GLN A 118 4.14 38.71 1.55
N ASP A 119 5.16 39.49 1.81
CA ASP A 119 5.49 39.95 3.17
C ASP A 119 4.37 40.83 3.76
N ALA A 120 3.78 41.73 2.97
CA ALA A 120 2.65 42.54 3.41
C ALA A 120 1.41 41.66 3.74
N ALA A 121 1.11 40.66 2.91
CA ALA A 121 0.01 39.71 3.17
C ALA A 121 0.28 38.86 4.42
N LEU A 122 1.51 38.48 4.70
CA LEU A 122 1.92 37.75 5.89
C LEU A 122 1.73 38.57 7.16
N GLU A 123 2.08 39.86 7.11
CA GLU A 123 1.86 40.77 8.27
C GLU A 123 0.36 40.96 8.54
N GLU A 124 -0.47 41.07 7.51
CA GLU A 124 -1.94 41.10 7.69
C GLU A 124 -2.47 39.82 8.33
N GLN A 125 -1.98 38.66 7.91
CA GLN A 125 -2.37 37.38 8.54
C GLN A 125 -1.93 37.28 10.00
N LYS A 126 -0.75 37.80 10.35
CA LYS A 126 -0.27 37.85 11.73
C LYS A 126 -1.16 38.73 12.60
N ALA A 127 -1.57 39.89 12.08
CA ALA A 127 -2.48 40.78 12.79
C ALA A 127 -3.85 40.12 13.05
N LYS A 128 -4.41 39.40 12.06
CA LYS A 128 -5.65 38.62 12.22
C LYS A 128 -5.50 37.50 13.24
N LEU A 129 -4.37 36.83 13.27
CA LEU A 129 -4.07 35.77 14.26
C LEU A 129 -4.03 36.33 15.67
N ALA A 130 -3.35 37.46 15.88
CA ALA A 130 -3.29 38.12 17.18
C ALA A 130 -4.69 38.56 17.69
N ALA A 131 -5.55 39.07 16.79
CA ALA A 131 -6.91 39.43 17.14
C ALA A 131 -7.78 38.21 17.53
N LEU A 132 -7.59 37.07 16.84
CA LEU A 132 -8.24 35.81 17.18
C LEU A 132 -7.76 35.23 18.52
N GLU A 133 -6.48 35.34 18.83
CA GLU A 133 -5.92 34.93 20.14
C GLU A 133 -6.49 35.77 21.29
N GLU A 134 -6.68 37.06 21.07
CA GLU A 134 -7.33 37.95 22.07
C GLU A 134 -8.80 37.58 22.27
N GLN A 135 -9.55 37.30 21.21
CA GLN A 135 -10.93 36.83 21.29
C GLN A 135 -11.03 35.49 22.03
N LEU A 136 -10.12 34.56 21.78
CA LEU A 136 -10.05 33.29 22.48
C LEU A 136 -9.78 33.47 23.98
N ALA A 137 -8.87 34.37 24.33
CA ALA A 137 -8.57 34.68 25.71
C ALA A 137 -9.75 35.34 26.43
N ALA A 138 -10.53 36.18 25.74
CA ALA A 138 -11.76 36.79 26.28
C ALA A 138 -12.87 35.74 26.46
N MET A 139 -12.99 34.81 25.54
CA MET A 139 -13.99 33.72 25.63
C MET A 139 -13.64 32.74 26.75
N ASN A 140 -12.38 32.41 26.95
CA ASN A 140 -11.94 31.56 28.05
C ASN A 140 -12.19 32.22 29.41
N ARG A 141 -11.96 33.52 29.56
CA ARG A 141 -12.32 34.27 30.80
C ARG A 141 -13.81 34.21 31.08
N ARG A 142 -14.68 34.39 30.08
CA ARG A 142 -16.13 34.23 30.25
C ARG A 142 -16.52 32.80 30.62
N LEU A 143 -15.83 31.80 30.11
CA LEU A 143 -16.06 30.39 30.45
C LEU A 143 -15.70 30.11 31.91
N ASP A 144 -14.59 30.67 32.39
CA ASP A 144 -14.17 30.57 33.80
C ASP A 144 -15.17 31.31 34.75
N GLU A 145 -15.69 32.48 34.35
CA GLU A 145 -16.74 33.20 35.07
C GLU A 145 -18.04 32.38 35.16
N ILE A 146 -18.49 31.79 34.04
CA ILE A 146 -19.68 30.91 34.01
C ILE A 146 -19.48 29.66 34.87
N GLN A 147 -18.27 29.07 34.89
CA GLN A 147 -17.96 27.93 35.74
C GLN A 147 -17.95 28.28 37.24
N GLN A 148 -17.63 29.52 37.61
CA GLN A 148 -17.69 29.99 39.01
C GLN A 148 -19.11 30.36 39.46
N GLU A 149 -20.00 30.77 38.55
CA GLU A 149 -21.39 31.12 38.84
C GLU A 149 -22.36 29.95 38.89
N LEU A 150 -21.97 28.75 38.37
CA LEU A 150 -22.81 27.56 38.40
C LEU A 150 -22.81 26.93 39.82
N PRO A 151 -23.95 26.83 40.50
CA PRO A 151 -24.00 26.19 41.81
C PRO A 151 -23.79 24.68 41.63
N GLN A 152 -22.56 24.22 41.85
CA GLN A 152 -22.13 22.81 41.72
C GLN A 152 -23.05 21.83 42.50
N ALA A 153 -23.67 22.27 43.60
CA ALA A 153 -24.57 21.44 44.39
C ALA A 153 -25.96 21.20 43.73
N ALA A 154 -26.49 22.15 42.96
CA ALA A 154 -27.77 22.00 42.29
C ALA A 154 -27.67 21.12 41.02
N GLU A 155 -26.54 21.23 40.32
CA GLU A 155 -26.28 20.45 39.11
C GLU A 155 -25.97 18.97 39.43
N GLN A 156 -25.22 18.74 40.52
CA GLN A 156 -24.93 17.40 41.02
C GLN A 156 -26.22 16.68 41.45
N LYS A 157 -27.12 17.39 42.16
CA LYS A 157 -28.44 16.85 42.55
C LYS A 157 -29.35 16.60 41.34
N ALA A 158 -29.33 17.48 40.34
CA ALA A 158 -30.08 17.28 39.09
C ALA A 158 -29.52 16.12 38.26
N LEU A 159 -28.22 15.92 38.27
CA LEU A 159 -27.57 14.78 37.64
C LEU A 159 -27.90 13.46 38.35
N GLU A 160 -27.85 13.45 39.70
CA GLU A 160 -28.25 12.29 40.50
C GLU A 160 -29.73 11.94 40.30
N ASP A 161 -30.62 12.92 40.24
CA ASP A 161 -32.04 12.70 39.97
C ASP A 161 -32.30 12.22 38.54
N ARG A 162 -31.51 12.69 37.56
CA ARG A 162 -31.54 12.14 36.19
C ARG A 162 -31.01 10.71 36.16
N LEU A 163 -29.91 10.41 36.85
CA LEU A 163 -29.36 9.05 36.94
C LEU A 163 -30.39 8.09 37.57
N LYS A 164 -31.00 8.47 38.69
CA LYS A 164 -32.08 7.68 39.32
C LYS A 164 -33.28 7.47 38.40
N ARG A 165 -33.66 8.47 37.59
CA ARG A 165 -34.73 8.32 36.59
C ARG A 165 -34.33 7.40 35.47
N ILE A 166 -33.09 7.46 35.00
CA ILE A 166 -32.55 6.55 33.97
C ILE A 166 -32.44 5.12 34.52
N GLU A 167 -31.93 4.93 35.73
CA GLU A 167 -31.88 3.63 36.41
C GLU A 167 -33.26 3.03 36.64
N SER A 168 -34.22 3.86 37.09
CA SER A 168 -35.61 3.38 37.27
C SER A 168 -36.34 3.13 35.95
N ALA A 169 -35.99 3.84 34.88
CA ALA A 169 -36.49 3.56 33.52
C ALA A 169 -35.84 2.31 32.93
N ALA A 170 -34.54 2.11 33.17
CA ALA A 170 -33.82 0.91 32.75
C ALA A 170 -34.32 -0.37 33.44
N GLN A 171 -34.73 -0.27 34.72
CA GLN A 171 -35.37 -1.36 35.44
C GLN A 171 -36.80 -1.65 34.95
N LYS A 172 -37.46 -0.74 34.24
CA LYS A 172 -38.80 -0.90 33.65
C LYS A 172 -38.79 -1.29 32.20
N VAL A 173 -37.61 -1.37 31.58
CA VAL A 173 -37.53 -1.96 30.22
C VAL A 173 -37.92 -3.44 30.35
N PRO A 174 -39.07 -3.89 29.78
CA PRO A 174 -39.41 -5.28 29.79
C PRO A 174 -38.27 -6.07 29.19
N GLU A 175 -37.80 -7.12 29.86
CA GLU A 175 -36.89 -8.06 29.21
C GLU A 175 -37.55 -8.49 27.90
N LEU A 176 -36.89 -8.10 26.78
CA LEU A 176 -37.39 -8.49 25.46
C LEU A 176 -37.50 -10.01 25.43
N PRO A 177 -38.61 -10.57 24.96
CA PRO A 177 -38.72 -12.01 24.82
C PRO A 177 -37.49 -12.56 24.11
N PRO A 178 -36.95 -13.73 24.49
CA PRO A 178 -35.75 -14.29 23.91
C PRO A 178 -35.81 -14.53 22.39
N THR A 179 -37.01 -14.38 21.82
CA THR A 179 -37.27 -14.51 20.37
C THR A 179 -37.18 -13.16 19.62
N VAL A 180 -37.06 -12.04 20.32
CA VAL A 180 -37.00 -10.72 19.66
C VAL A 180 -35.58 -10.45 19.14
N VAL A 181 -35.50 -10.14 17.86
CA VAL A 181 -34.26 -9.71 17.21
C VAL A 181 -33.93 -8.30 17.69
N SER A 182 -32.80 -8.13 18.36
CA SER A 182 -32.30 -6.86 18.85
C SER A 182 -30.95 -6.50 18.19
N ALA A 183 -30.55 -5.22 18.28
CA ALA A 183 -29.23 -4.80 17.84
C ALA A 183 -28.16 -5.54 18.65
N GLY A 184 -27.10 -5.97 17.97
CA GLY A 184 -25.93 -6.55 18.61
C GLY A 184 -24.98 -5.50 19.17
N ASP A 185 -23.92 -5.94 19.80
CA ASP A 185 -22.93 -5.12 20.51
C ASP A 185 -21.81 -4.55 19.61
N PHE A 186 -21.86 -4.78 18.29
CA PHE A 186 -20.95 -4.14 17.33
C PHE A 186 -21.70 -3.59 16.10
N PRO A 187 -21.17 -2.58 15.41
CA PRO A 187 -21.90 -1.85 14.37
C PRO A 187 -22.43 -2.73 13.23
N GLY A 188 -23.75 -2.65 13.00
CA GLY A 188 -24.45 -3.38 11.94
C GLY A 188 -24.69 -4.86 12.26
N SER A 189 -24.51 -5.28 13.52
CA SER A 189 -24.83 -6.65 13.97
C SER A 189 -26.21 -6.74 14.57
N ILE A 190 -26.75 -7.97 14.57
CA ILE A 190 -27.96 -8.38 15.25
C ILE A 190 -27.63 -9.45 16.29
N ARG A 191 -28.26 -9.39 17.45
CA ARG A 191 -28.09 -10.40 18.49
C ARG A 191 -28.83 -11.68 18.11
N ILE A 192 -28.22 -12.84 18.34
CA ILE A 192 -28.88 -14.12 18.16
C ILE A 192 -29.83 -14.32 19.36
N PRO A 193 -31.14 -14.48 19.13
CA PRO A 193 -32.10 -14.63 20.20
C PRO A 193 -31.74 -15.78 21.17
N GLY A 194 -31.83 -15.49 22.48
CA GLY A 194 -31.48 -16.47 23.54
C GLY A 194 -30.00 -16.68 23.77
N THR A 195 -29.13 -15.86 23.16
CA THR A 195 -27.66 -15.93 23.35
C THR A 195 -27.06 -14.54 23.52
N ASP A 196 -25.82 -14.49 24.00
CA ASP A 196 -24.99 -13.26 24.03
C ASP A 196 -24.21 -13.06 22.73
N ALA A 197 -24.34 -13.94 21.75
CA ALA A 197 -23.66 -13.83 20.47
C ALA A 197 -24.37 -12.84 19.54
N ALA A 198 -23.58 -12.07 18.80
CA ALA A 198 -24.07 -11.18 17.75
C ALA A 198 -23.46 -11.55 16.40
N ILE A 199 -24.27 -11.41 15.34
CA ILE A 199 -23.88 -11.70 13.97
C ILE A 199 -24.03 -10.48 13.08
N LYS A 200 -23.16 -10.40 12.07
CA LYS A 200 -23.24 -9.41 11.00
C LYS A 200 -23.08 -10.11 9.65
N LEU A 201 -23.99 -9.80 8.74
CA LEU A 201 -23.87 -10.11 7.33
C LEU A 201 -23.31 -8.87 6.61
N GLY A 202 -22.44 -9.08 5.66
CA GLY A 202 -21.87 -8.03 4.86
C GLY A 202 -21.35 -8.57 3.54
N GLY A 203 -20.95 -7.67 2.67
CA GLY A 203 -20.43 -8.09 1.38
C GLY A 203 -20.30 -6.96 0.39
N ARG A 204 -20.08 -7.34 -0.86
CA ARG A 204 -20.10 -6.42 -1.99
C ARG A 204 -20.60 -7.10 -3.26
N ILE A 205 -21.41 -6.41 -4.02
CA ILE A 205 -21.65 -6.70 -5.44
C ILE A 205 -20.56 -5.96 -6.22
N ARG A 206 -19.83 -6.68 -7.05
CA ARG A 206 -18.83 -6.10 -7.96
C ARG A 206 -19.11 -6.59 -9.36
N THR A 207 -19.32 -5.65 -10.28
CA THR A 207 -19.46 -5.91 -11.71
C THR A 207 -18.28 -5.28 -12.44
N ALA A 208 -17.72 -6.01 -13.39
CA ALA A 208 -16.62 -5.55 -14.23
C ALA A 208 -16.95 -5.75 -15.70
N LEU A 209 -16.79 -4.71 -16.48
CA LEU A 209 -16.76 -4.75 -17.93
C LEU A 209 -15.29 -4.63 -18.34
N VAL A 210 -14.75 -5.68 -18.93
CA VAL A 210 -13.32 -5.84 -19.23
C VAL A 210 -13.13 -5.88 -20.74
N PHE A 211 -12.29 -5.00 -21.25
CA PHE A 211 -11.90 -4.92 -22.65
C PHE A 211 -10.42 -5.32 -22.76
N THR A 212 -10.14 -6.56 -23.10
CA THR A 212 -8.79 -7.05 -23.35
C THR A 212 -8.39 -6.69 -24.78
N LEU A 213 -7.41 -5.81 -24.93
CA LEU A 213 -7.02 -5.25 -26.23
C LEU A 213 -5.89 -6.09 -26.86
N GLY A 214 -4.84 -6.36 -26.08
CA GLY A 214 -3.73 -7.22 -26.48
C GLY A 214 -3.95 -8.71 -26.19
N PRO A 215 -3.09 -9.61 -26.67
CA PRO A 215 -3.15 -11.03 -26.35
C PRO A 215 -2.92 -11.29 -24.85
N LEU A 216 -3.82 -12.06 -24.23
CA LEU A 216 -3.75 -12.37 -22.80
C LEU A 216 -4.44 -13.73 -22.51
N GLY A 217 -3.91 -14.52 -21.61
CA GLY A 217 -4.45 -15.82 -21.23
C GLY A 217 -5.71 -15.76 -20.35
N SER A 218 -6.04 -14.58 -19.80
CA SER A 218 -7.22 -14.39 -18.96
C SER A 218 -8.18 -13.37 -19.56
N GLU A 219 -9.48 -13.54 -19.31
CA GLU A 219 -10.53 -12.66 -19.83
C GLU A 219 -11.08 -11.69 -18.79
N GLU A 220 -11.11 -12.09 -17.51
CA GLU A 220 -11.76 -11.34 -16.43
C GLU A 220 -10.78 -10.52 -15.57
N ARG A 221 -9.48 -10.73 -15.75
CA ARG A 221 -8.41 -10.12 -14.94
C ARG A 221 -7.12 -10.01 -15.74
N PHE A 222 -6.23 -9.13 -15.34
CA PHE A 222 -4.96 -8.92 -16.01
C PHE A 222 -3.85 -9.77 -15.39
N LEU A 223 -3.62 -10.95 -15.92
CA LEU A 223 -2.54 -11.84 -15.52
C LEU A 223 -1.27 -11.54 -16.33
N THR A 224 -0.34 -10.78 -15.76
CA THR A 224 0.90 -10.37 -16.45
C THR A 224 1.72 -11.57 -16.94
N ASN A 225 1.77 -12.63 -16.14
CA ASN A 225 2.47 -13.87 -16.47
C ASN A 225 1.77 -14.70 -17.57
N SER A 226 0.52 -14.40 -17.92
CA SER A 226 -0.21 -15.05 -19.02
C SER A 226 -0.08 -14.35 -20.37
N ILE A 227 0.69 -13.27 -20.45
CA ILE A 227 1.02 -12.60 -21.72
C ILE A 227 1.81 -13.58 -22.58
N PRO A 228 1.32 -13.95 -23.78
CA PRO A 228 2.03 -14.88 -24.65
C PRO A 228 3.28 -14.21 -25.21
N VAL A 229 4.41 -14.88 -25.08
CA VAL A 229 5.71 -14.41 -25.55
C VAL A 229 6.13 -15.17 -26.80
N GLU A 230 5.82 -16.46 -26.84
CA GLU A 230 6.12 -17.31 -28.00
C GLU A 230 4.88 -17.47 -28.89
N PRO A 231 5.06 -17.64 -30.22
CA PRO A 231 3.93 -17.89 -31.12
C PRO A 231 3.13 -19.14 -30.79
N THR A 232 3.75 -20.09 -30.11
CA THR A 232 3.17 -21.37 -29.68
C THR A 232 2.40 -21.29 -28.35
N ASP A 233 2.48 -20.16 -27.66
CA ASP A 233 1.75 -19.98 -26.40
C ASP A 233 0.23 -20.04 -26.65
N GLU A 234 -0.50 -20.73 -25.77
CA GLU A 234 -1.95 -20.93 -25.92
C GLU A 234 -2.75 -19.64 -26.08
N ALA A 235 -2.30 -18.56 -25.43
CA ALA A 235 -2.91 -17.24 -25.50
C ALA A 235 -2.49 -16.41 -26.73
N ALA A 236 -1.59 -16.92 -27.58
CA ALA A 236 -1.17 -16.22 -28.79
C ALA A 236 -2.39 -15.94 -29.70
N GLY A 237 -2.56 -14.68 -30.08
CA GLY A 237 -3.71 -14.24 -30.89
C GLY A 237 -5.03 -14.05 -30.14
N LYS A 238 -5.14 -14.38 -28.86
CA LYS A 238 -6.35 -14.21 -28.04
C LYS A 238 -6.47 -12.76 -27.50
N GLY A 239 -6.50 -11.77 -28.39
CA GLY A 239 -6.75 -10.37 -28.07
C GLY A 239 -8.16 -9.91 -28.52
N ARG A 240 -8.49 -8.61 -28.28
CA ARG A 240 -9.75 -7.93 -28.67
C ARG A 240 -11.01 -8.65 -28.18
N ARG A 241 -11.04 -8.94 -26.87
CA ARG A 241 -12.18 -9.59 -26.23
C ARG A 241 -12.87 -8.65 -25.26
N THR A 242 -14.16 -8.86 -25.08
CA THR A 242 -14.97 -8.15 -24.10
C THR A 242 -15.63 -9.15 -23.20
N THR A 243 -15.46 -8.96 -21.90
CA THR A 243 -16.05 -9.82 -20.86
C THR A 243 -16.83 -8.96 -19.88
N PHE A 244 -18.04 -9.38 -19.52
CA PHE A 244 -18.82 -8.81 -18.44
C PHE A 244 -18.97 -9.85 -17.34
N SER A 245 -18.54 -9.53 -16.11
CA SER A 245 -18.50 -10.48 -15.01
C SER A 245 -18.97 -9.86 -13.70
N ALA A 246 -19.62 -10.66 -12.88
CA ALA A 246 -19.98 -10.37 -11.49
C ALA A 246 -19.39 -11.41 -10.50
N ASN A 247 -18.57 -12.34 -10.98
CA ASN A 247 -18.05 -13.50 -10.22
C ASN A 247 -17.21 -13.11 -9.02
N THR A 248 -16.70 -11.87 -9.00
CA THR A 248 -15.88 -11.33 -7.91
C THR A 248 -16.70 -10.67 -6.80
N SER A 249 -18.03 -10.76 -6.87
CA SER A 249 -18.90 -10.39 -5.77
C SER A 249 -18.65 -11.28 -4.56
N ARG A 250 -18.81 -10.72 -3.37
CA ARG A 250 -18.48 -11.41 -2.10
C ARG A 250 -19.57 -11.22 -1.10
N PHE A 251 -19.68 -12.17 -0.21
CA PHE A 251 -20.36 -11.98 1.04
C PHE A 251 -19.54 -12.54 2.19
N ASN A 252 -19.77 -11.98 3.37
CA ASN A 252 -19.10 -12.38 4.58
C ASN A 252 -20.10 -12.46 5.75
N PHE A 253 -19.70 -13.25 6.72
CA PHE A 253 -20.38 -13.46 7.97
C PHE A 253 -19.36 -13.24 9.10
N GLU A 254 -19.69 -12.33 10.02
CA GLU A 254 -18.94 -12.13 11.24
C GLU A 254 -19.81 -12.45 12.45
N MET A 255 -19.28 -13.25 13.36
CA MET A 255 -19.91 -13.50 14.64
C MET A 255 -18.97 -13.12 15.78
N ARG A 256 -19.50 -12.48 16.81
CA ARG A 256 -18.81 -12.21 18.06
C ARG A 256 -19.59 -12.80 19.21
N THR A 257 -18.86 -13.55 20.03
CA THR A 257 -19.42 -14.23 21.21
C THR A 257 -18.61 -13.79 22.43
N PRO A 258 -19.19 -13.02 23.35
CA PRO A 258 -18.55 -12.74 24.63
C PRO A 258 -18.43 -14.02 25.45
N THR A 259 -17.33 -14.16 26.15
CA THR A 259 -17.07 -15.26 27.10
C THR A 259 -16.58 -14.69 28.43
N GLY A 260 -16.62 -15.47 29.49
CA GLY A 260 -16.12 -15.03 30.82
C GLY A 260 -14.64 -14.62 30.83
N VAL A 261 -13.89 -14.93 29.77
CA VAL A 261 -12.45 -14.63 29.67
C VAL A 261 -12.07 -13.79 28.45
N GLY A 262 -13.02 -13.27 27.70
CA GLY A 262 -12.80 -12.40 26.53
C GLY A 262 -13.80 -12.65 25.42
N GLN A 263 -13.67 -11.98 24.30
CA GLN A 263 -14.55 -12.12 23.15
C GLN A 263 -13.93 -13.03 22.09
N VAL A 264 -14.65 -14.04 21.64
CA VAL A 264 -14.32 -14.84 20.46
C VAL A 264 -14.92 -14.16 19.23
N ARG A 265 -14.13 -13.94 18.19
CA ARG A 265 -14.55 -13.45 16.89
C ARG A 265 -14.35 -14.53 15.86
N THR A 266 -15.39 -14.84 15.07
CA THR A 266 -15.28 -15.70 13.90
C THR A 266 -15.63 -14.90 12.65
N PHE A 267 -14.96 -15.20 11.54
CA PHE A 267 -15.17 -14.52 10.26
C PHE A 267 -15.06 -15.51 9.12
N ILE A 268 -16.06 -15.48 8.22
CA ILE A 268 -16.07 -16.26 6.98
C ILE A 268 -16.36 -15.31 5.83
N GLU A 269 -15.58 -15.38 4.75
CA GLU A 269 -15.83 -14.67 3.49
C GLU A 269 -15.66 -15.63 2.33
N ALA A 270 -16.54 -15.49 1.34
CA ALA A 270 -16.45 -16.22 0.10
C ALA A 270 -16.82 -15.34 -1.11
N ASP A 271 -16.31 -15.72 -2.29
CA ASP A 271 -16.69 -15.18 -3.59
C ASP A 271 -17.13 -16.30 -4.55
N PHE A 272 -17.53 -15.92 -5.75
CA PHE A 272 -17.97 -16.84 -6.80
C PHE A 272 -16.90 -17.08 -7.87
N PHE A 273 -15.63 -16.83 -7.53
CA PHE A 273 -14.50 -16.95 -8.44
C PHE A 273 -13.72 -18.27 -8.27
N GLY A 274 -14.40 -19.33 -7.89
CA GLY A 274 -13.83 -20.68 -7.85
C GLY A 274 -13.75 -21.28 -9.25
N THR A 275 -12.69 -22.04 -9.53
CA THR A 275 -12.50 -22.77 -10.80
C THR A 275 -12.71 -24.27 -10.60
N ASN A 276 -13.53 -24.90 -11.44
CA ASN A 276 -13.69 -26.35 -11.47
C ASN A 276 -13.71 -26.89 -12.90
N GLY A 277 -12.91 -26.34 -13.80
CA GLY A 277 -12.61 -26.95 -15.09
C GLY A 277 -13.79 -27.17 -16.06
N THR A 278 -15.00 -26.74 -15.74
CA THR A 278 -16.15 -26.75 -16.64
C THR A 278 -16.57 -25.32 -16.94
N GLU A 279 -16.57 -24.98 -18.20
CA GLU A 279 -17.07 -23.74 -18.74
C GLU A 279 -18.50 -23.48 -18.19
N ASP A 280 -18.83 -22.22 -17.93
CA ASP A 280 -20.15 -21.72 -17.52
C ASP A 280 -20.63 -21.95 -16.07
N ARG A 281 -19.80 -22.39 -15.15
CA ARG A 281 -20.19 -22.50 -13.74
C ARG A 281 -19.30 -21.68 -12.83
N THR A 282 -19.88 -20.65 -12.19
CA THR A 282 -19.25 -19.95 -11.09
C THR A 282 -19.28 -20.82 -9.84
N ASN A 283 -18.10 -21.14 -9.30
CA ASN A 283 -18.00 -21.92 -8.09
C ASN A 283 -17.70 -21.04 -6.89
N PHE A 284 -18.26 -21.45 -5.77
CA PHE A 284 -18.04 -20.82 -4.49
C PHE A 284 -16.60 -21.04 -4.05
N ARG A 285 -15.87 -19.95 -3.74
CA ARG A 285 -14.49 -20.00 -3.28
C ARG A 285 -14.37 -19.43 -1.89
N LEU A 286 -13.88 -20.25 -0.94
CA LEU A 286 -13.54 -19.79 0.38
C LEU A 286 -12.35 -18.82 0.35
N ARG A 287 -12.55 -17.62 0.86
CA ARG A 287 -11.50 -16.61 0.98
C ARG A 287 -10.91 -16.58 2.38
N HIS A 288 -11.79 -16.40 3.35
CA HIS A 288 -11.43 -16.33 4.77
C HIS A 288 -12.34 -17.24 5.58
N ALA A 289 -11.78 -17.97 6.52
CA ALA A 289 -12.50 -18.73 7.55
C ALA A 289 -11.57 -18.85 8.76
N TYR A 290 -11.79 -18.03 9.78
CA TYR A 290 -10.93 -18.02 10.94
C TYR A 290 -11.66 -17.62 12.22
N ALA A 291 -11.10 -18.04 13.36
CA ALA A 291 -11.46 -17.59 14.68
C ALA A 291 -10.31 -16.80 15.32
N GLN A 292 -10.66 -15.78 16.10
CA GLN A 292 -9.72 -14.96 16.87
C GLN A 292 -10.12 -14.94 18.34
N PHE A 293 -9.11 -15.06 19.21
CA PHE A 293 -9.27 -14.95 20.65
C PHE A 293 -7.94 -14.51 21.30
N ARG A 294 -7.94 -13.40 22.05
CA ARG A 294 -6.79 -12.91 22.84
C ARG A 294 -5.44 -12.91 22.10
N GLY A 295 -5.42 -12.37 20.88
CA GLY A 295 -4.20 -12.34 20.05
C GLY A 295 -3.99 -13.58 19.19
N PHE A 296 -4.58 -14.72 19.52
CA PHE A 296 -4.56 -15.91 18.67
C PHE A 296 -5.52 -15.76 17.49
N LEU A 297 -5.10 -16.25 16.34
CA LEU A 297 -5.92 -16.46 15.15
C LEU A 297 -5.67 -17.87 14.66
N VAL A 298 -6.73 -18.62 14.41
CA VAL A 298 -6.66 -19.98 13.85
C VAL A 298 -7.61 -20.06 12.67
N GLY A 299 -7.14 -20.56 11.53
CA GLY A 299 -7.91 -20.73 10.31
C GLY A 299 -7.27 -20.09 9.11
N GLN A 300 -8.02 -19.94 8.02
CA GLN A 300 -7.54 -19.41 6.73
C GLN A 300 -7.79 -17.92 6.62
N THR A 301 -6.72 -17.15 6.40
CA THR A 301 -6.76 -15.71 6.07
C THR A 301 -5.48 -15.30 5.37
N TRP A 302 -5.29 -13.99 5.16
CA TRP A 302 -4.05 -13.46 4.62
C TRP A 302 -2.85 -13.95 5.42
N SER A 303 -1.82 -14.41 4.72
CA SER A 303 -0.54 -14.78 5.33
C SER A 303 -0.03 -13.67 6.24
N THR A 304 0.66 -14.06 7.29
CA THR A 304 1.35 -13.12 8.18
C THR A 304 2.48 -12.36 7.43
N PHE A 305 2.97 -12.94 6.34
CA PHE A 305 3.95 -12.30 5.44
C PHE A 305 3.34 -11.18 4.59
N SER A 306 2.04 -11.24 4.29
CA SER A 306 1.29 -10.24 3.52
C SER A 306 0.94 -9.00 4.34
N ASP A 307 0.78 -7.86 3.66
CA ASP A 307 0.32 -6.60 4.25
C ASP A 307 -0.98 -6.12 3.58
N PRO A 308 -2.13 -6.62 4.03
CA PRO A 308 -3.41 -6.21 3.45
C PRO A 308 -3.79 -4.74 3.76
N ALA A 309 -3.05 -4.06 4.64
CA ALA A 309 -3.25 -2.64 4.93
C ALA A 309 -2.52 -1.73 3.93
N ALA A 310 -1.43 -2.19 3.30
CA ALA A 310 -0.81 -1.56 2.14
C ALA A 310 -1.63 -1.88 0.88
N ASN A 311 -2.93 -1.57 0.93
CA ASN A 311 -3.88 -1.89 -0.12
C ASN A 311 -3.78 -0.87 -1.24
N HIS A 312 -3.16 -1.26 -2.35
CA HIS A 312 -3.18 -0.50 -3.60
C HIS A 312 -4.62 -0.30 -4.10
N GLN A 313 -4.82 0.72 -4.91
CA GLN A 313 -6.16 1.15 -5.31
C GLN A 313 -6.49 0.79 -6.76
N ASP A 314 -5.97 -0.33 -7.26
CA ASP A 314 -6.34 -0.85 -8.57
C ASP A 314 -7.82 -1.33 -8.61
N LEU A 315 -8.36 -1.41 -9.81
CA LEU A 315 -9.70 -1.94 -10.05
C LEU A 315 -9.67 -3.38 -10.56
N ASP A 316 -8.50 -3.88 -10.96
CA ASP A 316 -8.36 -5.26 -11.39
C ASP A 316 -8.55 -6.23 -10.22
N PHE A 317 -9.30 -7.30 -10.45
CA PHE A 317 -9.54 -8.30 -9.41
C PHE A 317 -8.30 -9.12 -9.07
N GLU A 318 -7.40 -9.31 -9.99
CA GLU A 318 -6.15 -10.04 -9.75
C GLU A 318 -5.27 -9.32 -8.73
N GLY A 319 -5.25 -8.01 -8.76
CA GLY A 319 -4.27 -7.23 -8.04
C GLY A 319 -2.98 -7.05 -8.86
N ILE A 320 -1.92 -6.63 -8.19
CA ILE A 320 -0.67 -6.23 -8.81
C ILE A 320 0.30 -7.43 -8.87
N ASN A 321 1.05 -7.57 -9.97
CA ASN A 321 1.95 -8.71 -10.16
C ASN A 321 3.03 -8.87 -9.06
N GLY A 322 3.63 -7.77 -8.58
CA GLY A 322 4.69 -7.79 -7.56
C GLY A 322 4.21 -7.81 -6.11
N GLU A 323 2.91 -7.88 -5.88
CA GLU A 323 2.30 -7.91 -4.57
C GLU A 323 2.50 -9.27 -3.87
N ASN A 324 2.65 -9.23 -2.56
CA ASN A 324 2.59 -10.42 -1.72
C ASN A 324 1.17 -10.56 -1.17
N VAL A 325 0.38 -11.42 -1.79
CA VAL A 325 -1.05 -11.58 -1.52
C VAL A 325 -1.50 -13.03 -1.57
N ILE A 326 -1.29 -13.75 -0.49
CA ILE A 326 -1.74 -15.14 -0.38
C ILE A 326 -2.61 -15.36 0.87
N ARG A 327 -3.64 -16.17 0.73
CA ARG A 327 -4.46 -16.66 1.84
C ARG A 327 -4.16 -18.13 2.09
N GLN A 328 -3.85 -18.45 3.35
CA GLN A 328 -3.57 -19.82 3.72
C GLN A 328 -3.98 -20.11 5.17
N ALA A 329 -4.17 -21.40 5.48
CA ALA A 329 -4.46 -21.83 6.83
C ALA A 329 -3.24 -21.56 7.73
N GLN A 330 -3.48 -21.08 8.94
CA GLN A 330 -2.44 -20.66 9.86
C GLN A 330 -2.90 -20.70 11.32
N VAL A 331 -1.93 -20.80 12.19
CA VAL A 331 -2.05 -20.44 13.60
C VAL A 331 -1.10 -19.26 13.82
N ARG A 332 -1.66 -18.12 14.22
CA ARG A 332 -0.94 -16.85 14.41
C ARG A 332 -1.18 -16.32 15.81
N TYR A 333 -0.13 -15.79 16.42
CA TYR A 333 -0.24 -15.03 17.66
C TYR A 333 0.29 -13.62 17.45
N THR A 334 -0.50 -12.62 17.85
CA THR A 334 -0.18 -11.19 17.70
C THR A 334 -0.13 -10.54 19.07
N VAL A 335 0.93 -9.77 19.32
CA VAL A 335 1.14 -8.99 20.54
C VAL A 335 1.25 -7.52 20.20
N GLN A 336 0.51 -6.69 20.93
CA GLN A 336 0.70 -5.24 20.92
C GLN A 336 1.84 -4.90 21.89
N VAL A 337 3.01 -4.52 21.36
CA VAL A 337 4.22 -4.21 22.16
C VAL A 337 4.18 -2.77 22.67
N LYS A 338 3.65 -1.85 21.85
CA LYS A 338 3.39 -0.44 22.16
C LYS A 338 2.12 -0.03 21.44
N ASP A 339 1.55 1.12 21.80
CA ASP A 339 0.31 1.63 21.15
C ASP A 339 0.41 1.69 19.62
N ASN A 340 1.61 1.87 19.11
CA ASN A 340 1.90 1.98 17.68
C ASN A 340 2.78 0.87 17.11
N LEU A 341 3.08 -0.18 17.87
CA LEU A 341 3.93 -1.29 17.43
C LEU A 341 3.31 -2.64 17.78
N SER A 342 2.95 -3.42 16.78
CA SER A 342 2.51 -4.81 16.94
C SER A 342 3.49 -5.79 16.30
N VAL A 343 3.64 -6.97 16.90
CA VAL A 343 4.47 -8.06 16.41
C VAL A 343 3.63 -9.33 16.34
N ALA A 344 3.82 -10.13 15.31
CA ALA A 344 3.13 -11.41 15.16
C ALA A 344 4.09 -12.51 14.70
N GLY A 345 3.83 -13.73 15.17
CA GLY A 345 4.44 -14.96 14.68
C GLY A 345 3.38 -15.96 14.25
N ALA A 346 3.63 -16.72 13.20
CA ALA A 346 2.69 -17.71 12.67
C ALA A 346 3.37 -18.96 12.16
N LEU A 347 2.63 -20.08 12.24
CA LEU A 347 2.86 -21.31 11.51
C LEU A 347 1.79 -21.40 10.42
N GLU A 348 2.21 -21.52 9.17
CA GLU A 348 1.34 -21.45 8.00
C GLU A 348 1.49 -22.69 7.11
N THR A 349 0.49 -22.97 6.28
CA THR A 349 0.51 -24.13 5.36
C THR A 349 1.72 -24.09 4.43
N PRO A 350 2.53 -25.17 4.35
CA PRO A 350 3.79 -25.19 3.61
C PRO A 350 3.63 -25.66 2.15
N GLU A 351 2.62 -25.21 1.45
CA GLU A 351 2.39 -25.61 0.05
C GLU A 351 3.52 -25.12 -0.86
N VAL A 352 4.01 -25.96 -1.76
CA VAL A 352 5.14 -25.68 -2.67
C VAL A 352 4.78 -25.96 -4.11
N SER A 353 5.31 -25.13 -5.03
CA SER A 353 5.19 -25.28 -6.48
C SER A 353 6.55 -25.54 -7.10
N ILE A 354 6.71 -26.69 -7.75
CA ILE A 354 8.00 -27.21 -8.23
C ILE A 354 7.91 -27.53 -9.73
N THR A 355 9.00 -27.31 -10.45
CA THR A 355 9.19 -27.82 -11.81
C THR A 355 10.14 -29.01 -11.79
N GLY A 356 9.74 -30.07 -12.51
CA GLY A 356 10.49 -31.32 -12.59
C GLY A 356 10.23 -32.26 -11.42
N GLY A 357 9.09 -32.09 -10.72
CA GLY A 357 8.70 -32.93 -9.61
C GLY A 357 7.41 -32.49 -8.93
N ALA A 358 7.00 -33.24 -7.91
CA ALA A 358 5.82 -32.99 -7.10
C ALA A 358 6.19 -32.42 -5.73
N GLY A 359 5.57 -31.31 -5.34
CA GLY A 359 5.80 -30.72 -4.02
C GLY A 359 5.31 -31.61 -2.87
N VAL A 360 6.08 -31.67 -1.79
CA VAL A 360 5.76 -32.44 -0.56
C VAL A 360 5.71 -31.51 0.65
N ASN A 361 4.55 -31.41 1.27
CA ASN A 361 4.30 -30.52 2.39
C ASN A 361 4.62 -31.22 3.72
N VAL A 362 5.72 -30.88 4.36
CA VAL A 362 6.19 -31.54 5.60
C VAL A 362 6.30 -30.58 6.77
N VAL A 363 7.01 -29.46 6.60
CA VAL A 363 7.29 -28.50 7.66
C VAL A 363 6.48 -27.23 7.44
N PRO A 364 5.68 -26.76 8.40
CA PRO A 364 4.98 -25.49 8.26
C PRO A 364 5.92 -24.32 7.97
N ASP A 365 5.46 -23.37 7.15
CA ASP A 365 6.16 -22.11 6.93
C ASP A 365 6.15 -21.31 8.25
N LEU A 366 7.33 -20.87 8.70
CA LEU A 366 7.48 -20.01 9.87
C LEU A 366 7.52 -18.55 9.42
N VAL A 367 6.54 -17.75 9.90
CA VAL A 367 6.40 -16.36 9.47
C VAL A 367 6.41 -15.43 10.68
N GLY A 368 7.19 -14.36 10.59
CA GLY A 368 7.22 -13.28 11.56
C GLY A 368 6.95 -11.93 10.90
N ARG A 369 6.25 -11.01 11.61
CA ARG A 369 6.08 -9.64 11.14
C ARG A 369 6.08 -8.65 12.29
N ALA A 370 6.46 -7.39 11.99
CA ALA A 370 6.30 -6.24 12.85
C ALA A 370 5.62 -5.12 12.06
N ILE A 371 4.62 -4.47 12.66
CA ILE A 371 3.91 -3.32 12.09
C ILE A 371 4.11 -2.13 13.00
N TRP A 372 4.63 -1.04 12.44
CA TRP A 372 4.74 0.25 13.09
C TRP A 372 3.76 1.23 12.46
N SER A 373 2.75 1.66 13.24
CA SER A 373 1.74 2.62 12.81
C SER A 373 2.17 4.05 13.20
N PHE A 374 1.94 5.01 12.32
CA PHE A 374 2.22 6.42 12.57
C PHE A 374 1.15 7.26 11.89
N LYS A 375 0.76 8.37 12.51
CA LYS A 375 -0.40 9.16 12.10
C LYS A 375 -1.68 8.29 12.05
N GLU A 376 -2.76 8.79 11.50
CA GLU A 376 -4.05 8.10 11.49
C GLU A 376 -4.11 6.92 10.49
N ILE A 377 -3.44 7.05 9.35
CA ILE A 377 -3.54 6.09 8.23
C ILE A 377 -2.18 5.54 7.76
N GLY A 378 -1.07 6.00 8.36
CA GLY A 378 0.28 5.59 7.95
C GLY A 378 0.78 4.37 8.72
N HIS A 379 1.49 3.48 8.04
CA HIS A 379 2.20 2.37 8.68
C HIS A 379 3.38 1.90 7.84
N LEU A 380 4.29 1.18 8.50
CA LEU A 380 5.34 0.37 7.89
C LEU A 380 5.25 -1.04 8.46
N GLN A 381 5.35 -2.05 7.61
CA GLN A 381 5.44 -3.45 7.97
C GLN A 381 6.76 -4.03 7.48
N GLY A 382 7.51 -4.69 8.37
CA GLY A 382 8.57 -5.62 8.01
C GLY A 382 8.12 -7.05 8.31
N ALA A 383 8.32 -7.97 7.35
CA ALA A 383 7.98 -9.38 7.53
C ALA A 383 9.08 -10.30 6.99
N ILE A 384 9.21 -11.49 7.60
CA ILE A 384 10.13 -12.55 7.19
C ILE A 384 9.39 -13.88 7.12
N VAL A 385 9.79 -14.73 6.21
CA VAL A 385 9.35 -16.13 6.13
C VAL A 385 10.56 -17.03 5.99
N VAL A 386 10.53 -18.16 6.70
CA VAL A 386 11.49 -19.27 6.55
C VAL A 386 10.67 -20.53 6.29
N ARG A 387 11.02 -21.27 5.25
CA ARG A 387 10.25 -22.42 4.79
C ARG A 387 11.14 -23.55 4.28
N GLN A 388 10.65 -24.76 4.38
CA GLN A 388 11.26 -25.92 3.71
C GLN A 388 10.53 -26.12 2.38
N VAL A 389 11.27 -26.00 1.28
CA VAL A 389 10.82 -26.41 -0.05
C VAL A 389 11.24 -27.85 -0.24
N ARG A 390 10.26 -28.77 -0.32
CA ARG A 390 10.54 -30.20 -0.46
C ARG A 390 9.74 -30.77 -1.62
N ALA A 391 10.35 -31.67 -2.38
CA ALA A 391 9.70 -32.28 -3.52
C ALA A 391 10.27 -33.67 -3.81
N GLU A 392 9.48 -34.48 -4.51
CA GLU A 392 9.86 -35.72 -5.16
C GLU A 392 10.09 -35.43 -6.65
N PRO A 393 11.24 -35.78 -7.24
CA PRO A 393 11.54 -35.54 -8.63
C PRO A 393 10.69 -36.41 -9.55
N ASP A 394 10.48 -35.93 -10.79
CA ASP A 394 9.91 -36.76 -11.86
C ASP A 394 10.85 -37.90 -12.25
N PRO A 395 10.30 -39.07 -12.68
CA PRO A 395 11.12 -40.17 -13.17
C PRO A 395 12.02 -39.73 -14.33
N PRO A 396 13.25 -40.29 -14.47
CA PRO A 396 13.81 -41.48 -13.78
C PRO A 396 14.49 -41.20 -12.43
N LEU A 397 14.53 -39.94 -11.97
CA LEU A 397 15.07 -39.60 -10.68
C LEU A 397 14.17 -40.14 -9.55
N THR A 398 14.75 -40.48 -8.42
CA THR A 398 14.03 -41.05 -7.27
C THR A 398 14.53 -40.42 -5.97
N GLY A 399 13.70 -40.49 -4.96
CA GLY A 399 14.01 -39.90 -3.64
C GLY A 399 13.18 -38.69 -3.36
N SER A 400 13.53 -37.95 -2.35
CA SER A 400 12.88 -36.71 -1.96
C SER A 400 13.95 -35.74 -1.52
N GLU A 401 14.00 -34.61 -2.20
CA GLU A 401 14.95 -33.55 -1.91
C GLU A 401 14.28 -32.41 -1.12
N ALA A 402 15.05 -31.80 -0.25
CA ALA A 402 14.60 -30.66 0.56
C ALA A 402 15.64 -29.54 0.54
N ALA A 403 15.17 -28.34 0.34
CA ALA A 403 15.98 -27.13 0.41
C ALA A 403 15.31 -26.07 1.28
N TRP A 404 16.09 -25.18 1.89
CA TRP A 404 15.55 -24.08 2.67
C TRP A 404 15.36 -22.83 1.82
N GLY A 405 14.14 -22.32 1.86
CA GLY A 405 13.75 -21.03 1.33
C GLY A 405 13.62 -19.98 2.43
N TRP A 406 13.74 -18.73 2.06
CA TRP A 406 13.49 -17.59 2.93
C TRP A 406 13.01 -16.39 2.13
N GLY A 407 12.29 -15.51 2.78
CA GLY A 407 11.85 -14.25 2.19
C GLY A 407 11.80 -13.13 3.22
N ALA A 408 11.98 -11.92 2.71
CA ALA A 408 11.78 -10.68 3.45
C ALA A 408 10.83 -9.77 2.67
N SER A 409 9.95 -9.08 3.39
CA SER A 409 9.03 -8.10 2.84
C SER A 409 9.10 -6.81 3.64
N LEU A 410 9.12 -5.69 2.92
CA LEU A 410 8.96 -4.35 3.47
C LEU A 410 7.80 -3.67 2.73
N SER A 411 6.80 -3.22 3.46
CA SER A 411 5.60 -2.60 2.90
C SER A 411 5.12 -1.44 3.75
N GLY A 412 4.22 -0.64 3.22
CA GLY A 412 3.62 0.42 4.00
C GLY A 412 2.78 1.41 3.21
N VAL A 413 2.14 2.27 3.97
CA VAL A 413 1.39 3.43 3.50
C VAL A 413 1.99 4.68 4.13
N VAL A 414 2.43 5.61 3.30
CA VAL A 414 2.96 6.90 3.73
C VAL A 414 2.01 8.00 3.27
N PRO A 415 1.15 8.51 4.18
CA PRO A 415 0.28 9.63 3.86
C PRO A 415 1.07 10.94 3.86
N PHE A 416 0.75 11.82 2.93
CA PHE A 416 1.25 13.18 2.91
C PHE A 416 0.11 14.15 2.60
N TYR A 417 0.20 15.35 3.17
CA TYR A 417 -0.85 16.34 3.08
C TYR A 417 -0.42 17.41 2.07
N TYR A 418 -1.31 17.69 1.14
CA TYR A 418 -1.15 18.72 0.13
C TYR A 418 -2.47 19.50 0.00
N PHE A 419 -2.48 20.77 0.39
CA PHE A 419 -3.66 21.65 0.36
C PHE A 419 -4.97 20.99 0.87
N ASP A 420 -4.96 20.51 2.12
CA ASP A 420 -6.10 19.84 2.77
C ASP A 420 -6.50 18.47 2.15
N LEU A 421 -5.74 17.96 1.19
CA LEU A 421 -5.89 16.64 0.62
C LEU A 421 -4.88 15.68 1.24
N THR A 422 -5.30 14.45 1.44
CA THR A 422 -4.43 13.38 1.94
C THR A 422 -4.10 12.43 0.83
N ASP A 423 -2.98 12.67 0.16
CA ASP A 423 -2.44 11.75 -0.81
C ASP A 423 -1.67 10.63 -0.11
N ARG A 424 -1.46 9.51 -0.78
CA ARG A 424 -0.76 8.36 -0.22
C ARG A 424 0.25 7.78 -1.19
N PHE A 425 1.43 7.46 -0.67
CA PHE A 425 2.32 6.48 -1.29
C PHE A 425 2.11 5.13 -0.63
N ILE A 426 1.86 4.13 -1.43
CA ILE A 426 1.67 2.76 -1.00
C ILE A 426 2.74 1.93 -1.71
N PHE A 427 3.43 1.08 -0.98
CA PHE A 427 4.52 0.31 -1.55
C PHE A 427 4.68 -1.05 -0.89
N GLN A 428 5.26 -1.98 -1.63
CA GLN A 428 5.74 -3.25 -1.12
C GLN A 428 6.99 -3.69 -1.90
N LEU A 429 7.97 -4.24 -1.19
CA LEU A 429 9.16 -4.88 -1.72
C LEU A 429 9.27 -6.27 -1.11
N ASN A 430 9.37 -7.29 -1.94
CA ASN A 430 9.54 -8.68 -1.57
C ASN A 430 10.82 -9.23 -2.18
N ALA A 431 11.65 -9.88 -1.41
CA ALA A 431 12.87 -10.51 -1.91
C ALA A 431 13.15 -11.80 -1.14
N GLY A 432 13.65 -12.83 -1.84
CA GLY A 432 14.00 -14.10 -1.20
C GLY A 432 14.29 -15.18 -2.22
N ARG A 433 14.32 -16.42 -1.74
CA ARG A 433 14.42 -17.63 -2.56
C ARG A 433 13.44 -18.69 -2.10
N GLY A 434 12.83 -19.39 -3.04
CA GLY A 434 11.80 -20.37 -2.72
C GLY A 434 10.50 -19.74 -2.21
N ILE A 435 10.18 -18.53 -2.62
CA ILE A 435 9.00 -17.76 -2.19
C ILE A 435 8.06 -17.38 -3.34
N ALA A 436 8.18 -18.01 -4.48
CA ALA A 436 7.38 -17.68 -5.68
C ALA A 436 5.87 -17.72 -5.37
N ARG A 437 5.40 -18.66 -4.55
CA ARG A 437 3.99 -18.76 -4.18
C ARG A 437 3.46 -17.54 -3.43
N TYR A 438 4.33 -16.77 -2.76
CA TYR A 438 3.93 -15.56 -2.04
C TYR A 438 3.77 -14.36 -2.96
N VAL A 439 4.39 -14.36 -4.16
CA VAL A 439 4.33 -13.28 -5.13
C VAL A 439 3.19 -13.53 -6.12
N ASN A 440 2.28 -12.57 -6.24
CA ASN A 440 1.01 -12.73 -6.95
C ASN A 440 1.15 -13.24 -8.39
N ASP A 441 2.05 -12.66 -9.17
CA ASP A 441 2.28 -13.06 -10.57
C ASP A 441 2.78 -14.50 -10.71
N LEU A 442 3.55 -14.96 -9.74
CA LEU A 442 4.13 -16.30 -9.73
C LEU A 442 3.18 -17.34 -9.13
N ASN A 443 2.30 -16.92 -8.19
CA ASN A 443 1.34 -17.80 -7.55
C ASN A 443 0.16 -18.15 -8.48
N SER A 444 -0.33 -17.22 -9.28
CA SER A 444 -1.57 -17.39 -10.06
C SER A 444 -1.44 -18.37 -11.24
N LEU A 445 -0.24 -18.65 -11.72
CA LEU A 445 0.01 -19.64 -12.79
C LEU A 445 0.99 -20.76 -12.39
N GLY A 446 0.99 -21.14 -11.11
CA GLY A 446 1.88 -22.19 -10.64
C GLY A 446 3.34 -21.76 -10.71
N GLY A 447 3.66 -20.61 -10.08
CA GLY A 447 5.04 -20.13 -9.95
C GLY A 447 5.93 -21.20 -9.32
N GLN A 448 7.21 -21.14 -9.68
CA GLN A 448 8.19 -22.13 -9.26
C GLN A 448 8.91 -21.65 -8.00
N ASP A 449 8.59 -22.27 -6.87
CA ASP A 449 9.40 -22.06 -5.67
C ASP A 449 10.81 -22.61 -5.84
N ALA A 450 10.93 -23.76 -6.54
CA ALA A 450 12.20 -24.38 -6.87
C ALA A 450 12.11 -25.23 -8.14
N VAL A 451 13.25 -25.57 -8.70
CA VAL A 451 13.39 -26.47 -9.85
C VAL A 451 14.41 -27.56 -9.54
N PHE A 452 14.19 -28.76 -10.08
CA PHE A 452 15.18 -29.81 -10.06
C PHE A 452 16.22 -29.61 -11.17
N ASP A 453 17.49 -29.76 -10.82
CA ASP A 453 18.55 -29.88 -11.81
C ASP A 453 18.47 -31.27 -12.43
N PRO A 454 18.22 -31.41 -13.74
CA PRO A 454 18.06 -32.70 -14.40
C PRO A 454 19.36 -33.53 -14.43
N ALA A 455 20.53 -32.89 -14.26
CA ALA A 455 21.80 -33.56 -14.28
C ALA A 455 22.20 -34.15 -12.91
N THR A 456 21.85 -33.46 -11.83
CA THR A 456 22.28 -33.83 -10.48
C THR A 456 21.14 -34.34 -9.60
N GLY A 457 19.89 -34.02 -9.93
CA GLY A 457 18.72 -34.33 -9.11
C GLY A 457 18.57 -33.43 -7.88
N TYR A 458 19.40 -32.41 -7.71
CA TYR A 458 19.28 -31.47 -6.61
C TYR A 458 18.13 -30.46 -6.82
N LEU A 459 17.47 -30.11 -5.74
CA LEU A 459 16.40 -29.11 -5.71
C LEU A 459 16.97 -27.71 -5.42
N HIS A 460 16.75 -26.78 -6.34
CA HIS A 460 17.26 -25.41 -6.25
C HIS A 460 16.13 -24.41 -6.04
N PRO A 461 15.98 -23.80 -4.85
CA PRO A 461 15.05 -22.70 -4.64
C PRO A 461 15.43 -21.47 -5.48
N LEU A 462 14.47 -20.96 -6.27
CA LEU A 462 14.69 -19.83 -7.16
C LEU A 462 14.70 -18.51 -6.40
N PRO A 463 15.67 -17.62 -6.65
CA PRO A 463 15.63 -16.25 -6.18
C PRO A 463 14.52 -15.46 -6.88
N VAL A 464 13.78 -14.68 -6.11
CA VAL A 464 12.66 -13.85 -6.57
C VAL A 464 12.76 -12.48 -5.97
N ILE A 465 12.49 -11.45 -6.77
CA ILE A 465 12.24 -10.08 -6.34
C ILE A 465 10.93 -9.63 -6.97
N GLY A 466 10.02 -9.12 -6.12
CA GLY A 466 8.78 -8.50 -6.56
C GLY A 466 8.53 -7.21 -5.78
N TRP A 467 8.07 -6.17 -6.47
CA TRP A 467 7.74 -4.92 -5.80
C TRP A 467 6.66 -4.15 -6.55
N TYR A 468 6.02 -3.21 -5.84
CA TYR A 468 5.16 -2.19 -6.43
C TYR A 468 5.28 -0.85 -5.71
N LEU A 469 4.94 0.19 -6.45
CA LEU A 469 4.73 1.55 -5.97
C LEU A 469 3.38 2.02 -6.48
N ASP A 470 2.56 2.57 -5.61
CA ASP A 470 1.28 3.20 -5.93
C ASP A 470 1.25 4.62 -5.37
N TYR A 471 0.94 5.58 -6.21
CA TYR A 471 0.63 6.93 -5.85
C TYR A 471 -0.87 7.17 -5.99
N GLU A 472 -1.56 7.33 -4.86
CA GLU A 472 -2.97 7.69 -4.83
C GLU A 472 -3.12 9.19 -4.60
N HIS A 473 -3.84 9.83 -5.51
CA HIS A 473 -4.24 11.22 -5.42
C HIS A 473 -5.72 11.35 -5.10
N GLN A 474 -6.03 12.14 -4.05
CA GLN A 474 -7.38 12.51 -3.69
C GLN A 474 -7.71 13.84 -4.34
N TRP A 475 -8.66 13.86 -5.28
CA TRP A 475 -9.13 15.09 -5.88
C TRP A 475 -9.99 15.87 -4.88
N LYS A 476 -9.93 17.19 -4.92
CA LYS A 476 -10.69 18.04 -4.01
C LYS A 476 -12.17 17.65 -4.01
N ASN A 477 -12.73 17.44 -2.80
CA ASN A 477 -14.15 17.24 -2.64
C ASN A 477 -14.87 18.48 -3.16
N TRP A 478 -15.72 18.35 -4.19
CA TRP A 478 -16.60 19.42 -4.57
C TRP A 478 -17.63 19.60 -3.45
N GLU A 479 -17.56 20.77 -2.81
CA GLU A 479 -18.48 21.16 -1.75
C GLU A 479 -19.89 21.20 -2.27
N THR A 480 -20.61 20.15 -2.14
CA THR A 480 -22.06 20.16 -1.97
C THR A 480 -22.45 19.00 -1.07
N THR A 481 -22.52 19.28 0.21
CA THR A 481 -23.37 18.64 1.23
C THR A 481 -23.38 17.13 1.41
N ARG A 482 -22.77 16.25 0.58
CA ARG A 482 -22.61 14.79 0.80
C ARG A 482 -21.58 14.18 -0.14
N VAL A 483 -20.40 13.88 0.42
CA VAL A 483 -19.59 12.67 0.16
C VAL A 483 -19.42 12.25 -1.31
N MET A 484 -19.17 13.18 -2.23
CA MET A 484 -18.64 12.78 -3.53
C MET A 484 -17.12 12.79 -3.45
N LYS A 485 -16.49 11.62 -3.53
CA LYS A 485 -15.03 11.47 -3.54
C LYS A 485 -14.59 11.07 -4.95
N LEU A 486 -13.55 11.73 -5.43
CA LEU A 486 -12.85 11.35 -6.65
C LEU A 486 -11.41 11.07 -6.30
N ARG A 487 -10.91 9.93 -6.71
CA ARG A 487 -9.50 9.53 -6.52
C ARG A 487 -8.94 8.92 -7.78
N SER A 488 -7.64 9.00 -7.94
CA SER A 488 -6.90 8.34 -9.01
C SER A 488 -5.64 7.71 -8.44
N SER A 489 -5.21 6.59 -9.02
CA SER A 489 -3.95 5.94 -8.70
C SER A 489 -3.12 5.73 -9.94
N PHE A 490 -1.81 5.84 -9.76
CA PHE A 490 -0.81 5.39 -10.73
C PHE A 490 0.06 4.34 -10.07
N ILE A 491 0.05 3.14 -10.63
CA ILE A 491 0.70 1.97 -10.05
C ILE A 491 1.76 1.45 -11.02
N TRP A 492 2.95 1.22 -10.49
CA TRP A 492 4.03 0.53 -11.19
C TRP A 492 4.49 -0.66 -10.39
N SER A 493 4.58 -1.80 -11.04
CA SER A 493 4.95 -3.06 -10.40
C SER A 493 5.87 -3.90 -11.28
N PHE A 494 6.69 -4.70 -10.62
CA PHE A 494 7.74 -5.49 -11.25
C PHE A 494 7.94 -6.80 -10.51
N VAL A 495 8.20 -7.88 -11.26
CA VAL A 495 8.63 -9.18 -10.74
C VAL A 495 9.78 -9.71 -11.59
N THR A 496 10.77 -10.31 -10.95
CA THR A 496 11.84 -11.05 -11.63
C THR A 496 12.20 -12.31 -10.86
N VAL A 497 12.53 -13.34 -11.63
CA VAL A 497 13.09 -14.61 -11.14
C VAL A 497 14.51 -14.71 -11.68
N ASP A 498 15.47 -15.06 -10.82
CA ASP A 498 16.83 -15.36 -11.25
C ASP A 498 16.88 -16.83 -11.71
N ASN A 499 16.88 -17.02 -13.04
CA ASN A 499 16.80 -18.32 -13.67
C ASN A 499 18.14 -19.05 -13.63
N LEU A 500 18.09 -20.37 -13.54
CA LEU A 500 19.25 -21.24 -13.59
C LEU A 500 19.54 -21.67 -15.05
N SER A 501 20.79 -21.87 -15.38
CA SER A 501 21.26 -22.10 -16.75
C SER A 501 20.64 -23.33 -17.43
N PHE A 502 20.15 -24.29 -16.67
CA PHE A 502 19.51 -25.52 -17.19
C PHE A 502 17.98 -25.36 -17.38
N GLN A 503 17.38 -24.24 -16.98
CA GLN A 503 15.97 -24.00 -17.24
C GLN A 503 15.71 -23.74 -18.73
N PRO A 504 14.52 -24.14 -19.26
CA PRO A 504 14.17 -23.89 -20.64
C PRO A 504 14.12 -22.40 -20.95
N GLY A 505 14.39 -22.03 -22.20
CA GLY A 505 14.40 -20.62 -22.64
C GLY A 505 13.07 -19.91 -22.46
N GLU A 506 11.94 -20.63 -22.54
CA GLU A 506 10.58 -20.13 -22.36
C GLU A 506 10.22 -19.93 -20.87
N ALA A 507 11.11 -20.31 -19.93
CA ALA A 507 10.87 -20.09 -18.51
C ALA A 507 10.59 -18.60 -18.23
N TYR A 508 9.66 -18.35 -17.32
CA TYR A 508 9.38 -17.00 -16.85
C TYR A 508 10.65 -16.34 -16.28
N HIS A 509 10.95 -15.13 -16.73
CA HIS A 509 12.08 -14.36 -16.23
C HIS A 509 11.64 -13.09 -15.52
N LYS A 510 10.86 -12.25 -16.17
CA LYS A 510 10.38 -11.00 -15.53
C LYS A 510 9.12 -10.44 -16.16
N THR A 511 8.38 -9.69 -15.36
CA THR A 511 7.21 -8.92 -15.79
C THR A 511 7.26 -7.50 -15.26
N ASN A 512 6.62 -6.59 -15.99
CA ASN A 512 6.28 -5.24 -15.55
C ASN A 512 4.80 -5.03 -15.75
N ARG A 513 4.19 -4.27 -14.84
CA ARG A 513 2.81 -3.82 -14.94
C ARG A 513 2.71 -2.34 -14.57
N TYR A 514 1.95 -1.62 -15.37
CA TYR A 514 1.60 -0.22 -15.16
C TYR A 514 0.09 -0.14 -15.19
N SER A 515 -0.52 0.54 -14.23
CA SER A 515 -1.94 0.83 -14.27
C SER A 515 -2.23 2.26 -13.84
N ALA A 516 -3.27 2.82 -14.41
CA ALA A 516 -3.78 4.13 -14.05
C ALA A 516 -5.30 4.08 -14.00
N ASN A 517 -5.90 4.60 -12.94
CA ASN A 517 -7.33 4.57 -12.75
C ASN A 517 -7.90 5.91 -12.31
N LEU A 518 -9.21 6.02 -12.46
CA LEU A 518 -10.04 7.08 -11.93
C LEU A 518 -11.26 6.44 -11.26
N VAL A 519 -11.48 6.72 -9.98
CA VAL A 519 -12.57 6.15 -9.19
C VAL A 519 -13.42 7.26 -8.60
N PHE A 520 -14.68 7.24 -8.93
CA PHE A 520 -15.72 8.12 -8.41
C PHE A 520 -16.57 7.37 -7.37
N SER A 521 -16.69 7.93 -6.17
CA SER A 521 -17.52 7.40 -5.10
C SER A 521 -18.64 8.40 -4.79
N PRO A 522 -19.81 8.25 -5.43
CA PRO A 522 -20.96 9.14 -5.19
C PRO A 522 -21.53 9.01 -3.79
N LEU A 523 -21.37 7.84 -3.17
CA LEU A 523 -21.79 7.51 -1.81
C LEU A 523 -20.72 6.63 -1.15
N ASP A 524 -20.66 6.57 0.19
CA ASP A 524 -19.66 5.78 0.92
C ASP A 524 -19.66 4.28 0.60
N ARG A 525 -20.75 3.76 0.03
CA ARG A 525 -20.91 2.33 -0.29
C ARG A 525 -20.81 2.03 -1.78
N ILE A 526 -20.64 3.04 -2.63
CA ILE A 526 -20.64 2.89 -4.09
C ILE A 526 -19.34 3.44 -4.63
N ASP A 527 -18.61 2.62 -5.40
CA ASP A 527 -17.51 3.06 -6.24
C ASP A 527 -17.83 2.73 -7.70
N ILE A 528 -17.50 3.64 -8.59
CA ILE A 528 -17.55 3.48 -10.05
C ILE A 528 -16.21 3.95 -10.57
N GLY A 529 -15.51 3.12 -11.32
CA GLY A 529 -14.18 3.47 -11.80
C GLY A 529 -13.82 2.86 -13.13
N VAL A 530 -12.81 3.45 -13.74
CA VAL A 530 -12.20 2.97 -14.99
C VAL A 530 -10.70 2.86 -14.75
N GLU A 531 -10.09 1.80 -15.28
CA GLU A 531 -8.66 1.53 -15.18
C GLU A 531 -8.11 1.11 -16.53
N TYR A 532 -6.96 1.67 -16.90
CA TYR A 532 -6.12 1.16 -17.99
C TYR A 532 -4.92 0.43 -17.41
N ILE A 533 -4.64 -0.74 -17.96
CA ILE A 533 -3.54 -1.60 -17.52
C ILE A 533 -2.69 -1.94 -18.74
N TYR A 534 -1.38 -1.80 -18.60
CA TYR A 534 -0.39 -2.28 -19.57
C TYR A 534 0.64 -3.14 -18.86
N GLY A 535 0.93 -4.31 -19.43
CA GLY A 535 1.93 -5.23 -18.90
C GLY A 535 2.88 -5.75 -19.95
N THR A 536 4.05 -6.18 -19.50
CA THR A 536 5.03 -6.89 -20.35
C THR A 536 5.55 -8.11 -19.62
N ARG A 537 5.75 -9.20 -20.38
CA ARG A 537 6.44 -10.41 -19.93
C ARG A 537 7.68 -10.63 -20.78
N GLN A 538 8.74 -11.09 -20.14
CA GLN A 538 9.98 -11.54 -20.78
C GLN A 538 10.32 -12.93 -20.28
N ASN A 539 10.65 -13.83 -21.19
CA ASN A 539 11.15 -15.17 -20.92
C ASN A 539 12.67 -15.16 -20.71
N PHE A 540 13.22 -16.26 -20.24
CA PHE A 540 14.66 -16.42 -19.96
C PHE A 540 15.53 -16.33 -21.24
N ASN A 541 15.02 -16.75 -22.39
CA ASN A 541 15.68 -16.58 -23.71
C ASN A 541 15.76 -15.11 -24.19
N GLY A 542 15.18 -14.17 -23.43
CA GLY A 542 15.17 -12.74 -23.76
C GLY A 542 13.98 -12.31 -24.63
N HIS A 543 13.17 -13.21 -25.15
CA HIS A 543 11.95 -12.87 -25.87
C HIS A 543 10.98 -12.13 -24.97
N LYS A 544 10.32 -11.11 -25.52
CA LYS A 544 9.46 -10.21 -24.76
C LYS A 544 8.19 -9.88 -25.54
N ALA A 545 7.06 -9.85 -24.83
CA ALA A 545 5.78 -9.39 -25.37
C ALA A 545 5.07 -8.45 -24.36
N GLY A 546 4.02 -7.80 -24.84
CA GLY A 546 3.17 -6.92 -24.02
C GLY A 546 1.70 -7.10 -24.35
N SER A 547 0.86 -6.74 -23.39
CA SER A 547 -0.59 -6.73 -23.54
C SER A 547 -1.19 -5.57 -22.77
N ASP A 548 -2.40 -5.20 -23.11
CA ASP A 548 -3.14 -4.14 -22.44
C ASP A 548 -4.63 -4.46 -22.30
N GLN A 549 -5.24 -3.81 -21.30
CA GLN A 549 -6.64 -4.02 -20.94
C GLN A 549 -7.24 -2.74 -20.37
N VAL A 550 -8.52 -2.50 -20.66
CA VAL A 550 -9.33 -1.46 -20.01
C VAL A 550 -10.42 -2.15 -19.20
N GLN A 551 -10.62 -1.71 -17.97
CA GLN A 551 -11.70 -2.19 -17.12
C GLN A 551 -12.60 -1.03 -16.67
N ALA A 552 -13.92 -1.26 -16.70
CA ALA A 552 -14.90 -0.39 -16.06
C ALA A 552 -15.59 -1.20 -14.96
N VAL A 553 -15.55 -0.70 -13.72
CA VAL A 553 -15.96 -1.47 -12.53
C VAL A 553 -16.95 -0.68 -11.70
N GLY A 554 -18.04 -1.35 -11.30
CA GLY A 554 -18.99 -0.87 -10.30
C GLY A 554 -18.94 -1.74 -9.05
N ILE A 555 -18.88 -1.12 -7.87
CA ILE A 555 -18.85 -1.80 -6.57
C ILE A 555 -19.92 -1.20 -5.68
N PHE A 556 -20.79 -2.05 -5.15
CA PHE A 556 -21.77 -1.71 -4.11
C PHE A 556 -21.47 -2.54 -2.86
N ARG A 557 -21.31 -1.90 -1.68
CA ARG A 557 -21.03 -2.55 -0.38
C ARG A 557 -22.26 -2.48 0.51
N PHE A 558 -22.59 -3.60 1.18
CA PHE A 558 -23.70 -3.69 2.12
C PHE A 558 -23.31 -4.28 3.47
#